data_3ea4f344d55e2b73bc3a7f6a24b405ca
#
_entry.id   3ea4f344d55e2b73bc3a7f6a24b405ca
#
_cell.length_a   1.000
_cell.length_b   1.000
_cell.length_c   1.000
_cell.angle_alpha   90.00
_cell.angle_beta   90.00
_cell.angle_gamma   90.00
#
_symmetry.space_group_name_H-M   'P 1'
#
loop_
_entity.id
_entity.type
_entity.pdbx_description
1 polymer ?
#
loop_
_entity_poly.entity_id
_entity_poly.type
_entity_poly.pdbx_seq_one_letter_code
_entity_poly.pdbx_strand_id
1 'polypeptide(L)'
;MNRSQLINILAQKTGLNKKDVKRTIDEMQKLIIQEVKGGQRICLHGFGSFKPRFQSRRPARNLKNGTAVQLSPRTIIHFKCAPHPLEQM
;
A
#
# COMPACT_ATOMS: atom_id res chain seq x y z
N MET A 1 2.57 -17.33 -0.98
CA MET A 1 1.59 -17.09 -2.04
C MET A 1 1.97 -15.84 -2.81
N ASN A 2 2.00 -15.95 -4.11
CA ASN A 2 2.32 -14.78 -4.93
C ASN A 2 1.04 -14.21 -5.52
N ARG A 3 1.20 -13.16 -6.32
CA ARG A 3 0.05 -12.47 -6.91
C ARG A 3 -0.78 -13.38 -7.80
N SER A 4 -0.13 -14.20 -8.62
CA SER A 4 -0.85 -15.12 -9.51
C SER A 4 -1.70 -16.11 -8.75
N GLN A 5 -1.16 -16.66 -7.69
CA GLN A 5 -1.89 -17.60 -6.86
C GLN A 5 -3.06 -16.92 -6.16
N LEU A 6 -2.84 -15.70 -5.71
CA LEU A 6 -3.91 -14.94 -5.07
C LEU A 6 -5.06 -14.69 -6.04
N ILE A 7 -4.74 -14.31 -7.27
CA ILE A 7 -5.75 -14.08 -8.29
C ILE A 7 -6.54 -15.36 -8.58
N ASN A 8 -5.84 -16.49 -8.70
CA ASN A 8 -6.50 -17.77 -8.93
C ASN A 8 -7.50 -18.12 -7.84
N ILE A 9 -7.07 -17.98 -6.60
CA ILE A 9 -7.92 -18.31 -5.47
C ILE A 9 -9.11 -17.36 -5.38
N LEU A 10 -8.88 -16.08 -5.59
CA LEU A 10 -9.96 -15.11 -5.56
C LEU A 10 -10.98 -15.36 -6.67
N ALA A 11 -10.50 -15.74 -7.83
CA ALA A 11 -11.40 -16.05 -8.95
C ALA A 11 -12.29 -17.25 -8.60
N GLN A 12 -11.72 -18.24 -7.95
CA GLN A 12 -12.49 -19.40 -7.55
C GLN A 12 -13.51 -19.06 -6.48
N LYS A 13 -13.12 -18.26 -5.51
CA LYS A 13 -14.02 -17.91 -4.39
C LYS A 13 -15.13 -16.99 -4.80
N THR A 14 -14.89 -16.12 -5.76
CA THR A 14 -15.88 -15.11 -6.15
C THR A 14 -16.72 -15.53 -7.35
N GLY A 15 -16.28 -16.55 -8.06
CA GLY A 15 -16.95 -16.94 -9.30
C GLY A 15 -16.63 -16.02 -10.46
N LEU A 16 -15.73 -15.08 -10.30
CA LEU A 16 -15.32 -14.19 -11.35
C LEU A 16 -14.18 -14.83 -12.16
N ASN A 17 -13.99 -14.39 -13.38
CA ASN A 17 -12.87 -14.91 -14.14
C ASN A 17 -11.59 -14.20 -13.71
N LYS A 18 -10.46 -14.85 -14.01
CA LYS A 18 -9.16 -14.35 -13.57
C LYS A 18 -8.85 -12.98 -14.11
N LYS A 19 -9.29 -12.70 -15.30
CA LYS A 19 -9.04 -11.42 -15.95
C LYS A 19 -9.69 -10.29 -15.18
N ASP A 20 -10.93 -10.49 -14.76
CA ASP A 20 -11.66 -9.48 -14.00
C ASP A 20 -11.06 -9.29 -12.60
N VAL A 21 -10.66 -10.39 -11.98
CA VAL A 21 -10.03 -10.32 -10.66
C VAL A 21 -8.72 -9.55 -10.75
N LYS A 22 -7.91 -9.84 -11.77
CA LYS A 22 -6.65 -9.16 -11.96
C LYS A 22 -6.87 -7.67 -12.16
N ARG A 23 -7.83 -7.33 -12.98
CA ARG A 23 -8.14 -5.93 -13.25
C ARG A 23 -8.60 -5.20 -12.00
N THR A 24 -9.43 -5.86 -11.21
CA THR A 24 -9.92 -5.27 -9.96
C THR A 24 -8.78 -5.02 -8.99
N ILE A 25 -7.88 -5.98 -8.86
CA ILE A 25 -6.74 -5.82 -7.96
C ILE A 25 -5.82 -4.70 -8.45
N ASP A 26 -5.57 -4.63 -9.75
CA ASP A 26 -4.73 -3.59 -10.32
C ASP A 26 -5.32 -2.21 -10.06
N GLU A 27 -6.61 -2.06 -10.28
CA GLU A 27 -7.28 -0.79 -10.07
C GLU A 27 -7.31 -0.42 -8.60
N MET A 28 -7.51 -1.39 -7.73
CA MET A 28 -7.50 -1.15 -6.30
C MET A 28 -6.13 -0.63 -5.85
N GLN A 29 -5.06 -1.25 -6.33
CA GLN A 29 -3.72 -0.82 -5.98
C GLN A 29 -3.43 0.58 -6.48
N LYS A 30 -3.83 0.88 -7.70
CA LYS A 30 -3.64 2.22 -8.25
C LYS A 30 -4.39 3.26 -7.45
N LEU A 31 -5.61 2.95 -7.08
CA LEU A 31 -6.43 3.88 -6.32
C LEU A 31 -5.84 4.13 -4.94
N ILE A 32 -5.39 3.08 -4.28
CA ILE A 32 -4.75 3.23 -2.97
C ILE A 32 -3.53 4.14 -3.07
N ILE A 33 -2.69 3.89 -4.05
CA ILE A 33 -1.49 4.70 -4.24
C ILE A 33 -1.86 6.15 -4.52
N GLN A 34 -2.82 6.36 -5.37
CA GLN A 34 -3.24 7.69 -5.76
C GLN A 34 -3.82 8.47 -4.60
N GLU A 35 -4.69 7.86 -3.83
CA GLU A 35 -5.33 8.53 -2.70
C GLU A 35 -4.34 8.81 -1.58
N VAL A 36 -3.46 7.87 -1.31
CA VAL A 36 -2.47 8.06 -0.26
C VAL A 36 -1.47 9.13 -0.65
N LYS A 37 -1.09 9.21 -1.91
CA LYS A 37 -0.22 10.29 -2.38
C LYS A 37 -0.87 11.65 -2.24
N GLY A 38 -2.19 11.70 -2.34
CA GLY A 38 -2.91 12.94 -2.15
C GLY A 38 -3.18 13.29 -0.71
N GLY A 39 -2.65 12.49 0.23
CA GLY A 39 -2.82 12.76 1.65
C GLY A 39 -4.03 12.10 2.26
N GLN A 40 -4.76 11.30 1.50
CA GLN A 40 -5.95 10.64 1.99
C GLN A 40 -5.61 9.29 2.62
N ARG A 41 -6.55 8.84 3.43
CA ARG A 41 -6.40 7.59 4.14
C ARG A 41 -7.49 6.66 3.65
N ILE A 42 -7.14 5.40 3.44
CA ILE A 42 -8.10 4.39 3.06
C ILE A 42 -8.22 3.38 4.18
N CYS A 43 -9.42 3.18 4.66
CA CYS A 43 -9.65 2.25 5.74
C CYS A 43 -10.51 1.09 5.26
N LEU A 44 -9.99 -0.12 5.41
CA LEU A 44 -10.75 -1.33 5.10
C LEU A 44 -11.19 -1.92 6.41
N HIS A 45 -12.48 -1.84 6.66
CA HIS A 45 -13.05 -2.27 7.93
C HIS A 45 -12.71 -3.73 8.22
N GLY A 46 -12.17 -4.00 9.39
CA GLY A 46 -11.81 -5.35 9.79
C GLY A 46 -10.47 -5.84 9.27
N PHE A 47 -9.83 -5.09 8.39
CA PHE A 47 -8.57 -5.51 7.80
C PHE A 47 -7.42 -4.58 8.18
N GLY A 48 -7.57 -3.30 7.93
CA GLY A 48 -6.52 -2.35 8.24
C GLY A 48 -6.71 -1.06 7.51
N SER A 49 -5.72 -0.21 7.57
CA SER A 49 -5.78 1.08 6.91
C SER A 49 -4.47 1.42 6.23
N PHE A 50 -4.59 2.13 5.13
CA PHE A 50 -3.46 2.65 4.38
C PHE A 50 -3.43 4.15 4.59
N LYS A 51 -2.31 4.67 5.00
CA LYS A 51 -2.18 6.10 5.22
C LYS A 51 -0.83 6.59 4.74
N PRO A 52 -0.72 7.89 4.43
CA PRO A 52 0.55 8.42 4.00
C PRO A 52 1.48 8.56 5.21
N ARG A 53 2.72 8.28 4.97
CA ARG A 53 3.75 8.49 5.97
C ARG A 53 4.85 9.26 5.30
N PHE A 54 5.16 10.43 5.84
CA PHE A 54 6.24 11.20 5.31
C PHE A 54 7.53 10.66 5.86
N GLN A 55 8.39 10.28 4.95
CA GLN A 55 9.71 9.99 5.35
C GLN A 55 10.38 11.31 5.47
N SER A 56 10.49 11.77 6.67
CA SER A 56 11.16 13.00 6.87
C SER A 56 12.61 12.76 6.51
N ARG A 57 13.13 13.59 5.66
CA ARG A 57 14.40 13.59 5.26
C ARG A 57 15.30 13.87 6.36
N ARG A 58 15.97 12.96 6.78
CA ARG A 58 17.10 13.20 7.56
C ARG A 58 18.12 13.75 6.67
N PRO A 59 18.73 14.84 6.98
CA PRO A 59 19.86 15.28 6.24
C PRO A 59 20.78 14.09 6.22
N ALA A 60 20.88 13.52 5.08
CA ALA A 60 21.73 12.40 4.94
C ALA A 60 23.07 12.82 5.43
N ARG A 61 23.54 12.18 6.42
CA ARG A 61 24.80 12.44 6.87
C ARG A 61 25.77 12.03 5.91
N ASN A 62 25.76 12.60 4.82
CA ASN A 62 26.71 12.29 3.87
C ASN A 62 27.81 13.23 4.08
N LEU A 63 28.54 12.94 5.02
CA LEU A 63 29.54 13.83 5.37
C LEU A 63 30.63 13.90 4.41
N LYS A 64 30.68 12.99 3.49
CA LYS A 64 31.75 12.94 2.61
C LYS A 64 31.82 14.06 1.67
N ASN A 65 30.74 14.52 1.18
CA ASN A 65 30.75 15.61 0.25
C ASN A 65 30.39 16.89 0.86
N GLY A 66 30.01 16.90 2.04
CA GLY A 66 29.59 18.14 2.64
C GLY A 66 28.45 18.78 1.96
N THR A 67 27.93 18.18 0.94
CA THR A 67 26.78 18.72 0.29
C THR A 67 25.61 18.04 0.90
N ALA A 68 24.73 18.80 1.38
CA ALA A 68 23.49 18.33 1.86
C ALA A 68 22.76 17.80 0.67
N VAL A 69 22.80 16.53 0.51
CA VAL A 69 22.02 15.92 -0.50
C VAL A 69 20.58 16.07 -0.09
N GLN A 70 19.91 16.89 -0.78
CA GLN A 70 18.56 17.14 -0.47
C GLN A 70 17.70 16.12 -1.11
N LEU A 71 17.36 15.12 -0.41
CA LEU A 71 16.38 14.18 -0.89
C LEU A 71 15.02 14.79 -0.72
N SER A 72 14.22 14.78 -1.70
CA SER A 72 12.86 15.26 -1.57
C SER A 72 12.13 14.42 -0.57
N PRO A 73 11.26 14.98 0.23
CA PRO A 73 10.46 14.19 1.15
C PRO A 73 9.63 13.20 0.36
N ARG A 74 9.67 11.98 0.80
CA ARG A 74 8.93 10.92 0.16
C ARG A 74 7.69 10.63 0.94
N THR A 75 6.59 10.47 0.25
CA THR A 75 5.39 9.95 0.86
C THR A 75 5.37 8.47 0.58
N ILE A 76 5.38 7.69 1.62
CA ILE A 76 5.26 6.24 1.47
C ILE A 76 3.94 5.78 2.04
N ILE A 77 3.50 4.62 1.61
CA ILE A 77 2.27 4.05 2.09
C ILE A 77 2.55 3.24 3.33
N HIS A 78 1.90 3.59 4.40
CA HIS A 78 2.00 2.84 5.63
C HIS A 78 0.73 2.06 5.85
N PHE A 79 0.85 0.75 5.98
CA PHE A 79 -0.30 -0.10 6.25
C PHE A 79 -0.31 -0.48 7.72
N LYS A 80 -1.44 -0.22 8.36
CA LYS A 80 -1.63 -0.61 9.74
C LYS A 80 -2.73 -1.65 9.80
N CYS A 81 -2.40 -2.81 10.32
CA CYS A 81 -3.36 -3.87 10.47
C CYS A 81 -4.41 -3.51 11.50
N ALA A 82 -5.63 -3.95 11.27
CA ALA A 82 -6.69 -3.71 12.22
C ALA A 82 -6.36 -4.40 13.56
N PRO A 83 -6.75 -3.78 14.68
CA PRO A 83 -6.43 -4.35 15.99
C PRO A 83 -7.30 -5.55 16.36
N HIS A 84 -8.16 -6.02 15.48
CA HIS A 84 -9.03 -7.14 15.77
C HIS A 84 -8.34 -8.47 15.49
N PRO A 85 -8.68 -9.51 16.22
CA PRO A 85 -8.17 -10.82 15.86
C PRO A 85 -8.60 -11.21 14.45
N LEU A 86 -7.71 -11.84 13.72
CA LEU A 86 -7.98 -12.18 12.34
C LEU A 86 -9.16 -13.12 12.19
N GLU A 87 -9.42 -13.96 13.16
CA GLU A 87 -10.52 -14.89 13.08
C GLU A 87 -11.88 -14.22 13.21
N GLN A 88 -11.92 -12.94 13.51
CA GLN A 88 -13.16 -12.19 13.57
C GLN A 88 -13.49 -11.48 12.28
N MET A 89 -12.69 -11.66 11.28
CA MET A 89 -12.90 -10.99 10.02
C MET A 89 -13.89 -11.75 9.16
#